data_f294b29ccfa434c44119b7f4eb0119f1
#
_entry.id   f294b29ccfa434c44119b7f4eb0119f1
#
_cell.length_a   1.000
_cell.length_b   1.000
_cell.length_c   1.000
_cell.angle_alpha   90.00
_cell.angle_beta   90.00
_cell.angle_gamma   90.00
#
_symmetry.space_group_name_H-M   'P 1'
#
loop_
_entity.id
_entity.type
_entity.pdbx_description
1 polymer ?
#
loop_
_entity_poly.entity_id
_entity_poly.type
_entity_poly.pdbx_seq_one_letter_code
_entity_poly.pdbx_strand_id
1 'polypeptide(L)'
;MKQFYTAILLSLLASATLFAQPFVNTVSGLPGIGRGAVAFADFDNDHDLDVIISGQDINYNPYAAVFRNDAGLFTHIETGIIPLENCALAIADYDLDGFQDFVITGVNLEGSKTFLYRNLGNFQFELIPAGFYNAGAGSDLAWADYNSDGFPDLVISGNWQTKLYSNNGDGTFALVEAGLVGMNTPSLAWGDADNDGDPDLLMSGDAGSVGEAYIYINDQGIFNLLETQIEGAVGGDAQWGDADNDGNLDILITGKDASLIPVSYVYRNNGDKTFSFANAGLVGTALGPANWIDYDNDGDLDIMVAGQNAGCGNASTRLYTNNGIGSFSEFPAGLAFAERAASAWGDYDNDGDIDLILTGISGIHTTKFYRNDLITNSFQQNTPPTVPDNLYTYVAGDYAVISWARSTDAQSPQNSITYNVMMGNNPGSINVISPMSDAQTGKRHTSSTGNAGQNDFLVFRNLQPGDYYFRVQAIDQAYEGSAFSQEGSFTVLGTDVKTNEHRKIDFNVLGDRIILNNLPEKPSKLSIVSADGKLISEHTVSVSNSEIGTQKLLPGIYILHLNSEGLLLSSKFVK
;
A
#
# COMPACT_ATOMS: atom_id res chain seq x y z
N MET A 1 32.45 -73.35 -7.60
CA MET A 1 31.27 -72.56 -7.24
C MET A 1 31.70 -71.13 -6.99
N LYS A 2 31.59 -70.30 -7.98
CA LYS A 2 31.86 -68.85 -7.86
C LYS A 2 30.53 -68.12 -7.83
N GLN A 3 30.20 -67.48 -6.71
CA GLN A 3 29.05 -66.62 -6.60
C GLN A 3 29.36 -65.25 -7.20
N PHE A 4 28.57 -64.85 -8.18
CA PHE A 4 28.58 -63.48 -8.71
C PHE A 4 27.64 -62.62 -7.85
N TYR A 5 28.19 -61.62 -7.19
CA TYR A 5 27.38 -60.54 -6.58
C TYR A 5 27.15 -59.44 -7.63
N THR A 6 25.93 -59.32 -8.08
CA THR A 6 25.51 -58.21 -8.94
C THR A 6 25.10 -57.04 -8.02
N ALA A 7 25.92 -56.02 -7.94
CA ALA A 7 25.58 -54.78 -7.25
C ALA A 7 24.65 -53.95 -8.15
N ILE A 8 23.41 -53.78 -7.75
CA ILE A 8 22.46 -52.83 -8.37
C ILE A 8 22.75 -51.47 -7.79
N LEU A 9 23.36 -50.58 -8.60
CA LEU A 9 23.53 -49.17 -8.30
C LEU A 9 22.20 -48.47 -8.59
N LEU A 10 21.40 -48.21 -7.56
CA LEU A 10 20.25 -47.32 -7.67
C LEU A 10 20.77 -45.87 -7.73
N SER A 11 20.83 -45.28 -8.91
CA SER A 11 21.03 -43.85 -9.08
C SER A 11 19.71 -43.16 -8.71
N LEU A 12 19.62 -42.55 -7.53
CA LEU A 12 18.61 -41.51 -7.23
C LEU A 12 18.94 -40.30 -8.11
N LEU A 13 18.28 -40.19 -9.23
CA LEU A 13 18.10 -38.90 -9.89
C LEU A 13 17.16 -38.07 -9.02
N ALA A 14 17.69 -37.24 -8.13
CA ALA A 14 17.00 -36.12 -7.59
C ALA A 14 16.77 -35.18 -8.79
N SER A 15 15.55 -35.21 -9.34
CA SER A 15 15.05 -34.12 -10.20
C SER A 15 14.97 -32.89 -9.32
N ALA A 16 16.03 -32.08 -9.29
CA ALA A 16 15.89 -30.69 -8.89
C ALA A 16 14.93 -30.10 -9.92
N THR A 17 13.69 -29.87 -9.55
CA THR A 17 12.85 -28.92 -10.25
C THR A 17 13.59 -27.59 -10.10
N LEU A 18 14.27 -27.15 -11.17
CA LEU A 18 14.62 -25.76 -11.32
C LEU A 18 13.25 -25.04 -11.40
N PHE A 19 12.81 -24.50 -10.29
CA PHE A 19 11.82 -23.43 -10.36
C PHE A 19 12.51 -22.33 -11.16
N ALA A 20 11.98 -21.98 -12.31
CA ALA A 20 12.37 -20.77 -13.02
C ALA A 20 12.24 -19.63 -11.99
N GLN A 21 13.28 -18.80 -11.84
CA GLN A 21 13.14 -17.60 -11.02
C GLN A 21 12.11 -16.72 -11.71
N PRO A 22 11.05 -16.26 -11.04
CA PRO A 22 10.00 -15.47 -11.71
C PRO A 22 10.57 -14.16 -12.24
N PHE A 23 11.58 -13.58 -11.57
CA PHE A 23 12.15 -12.29 -11.96
C PHE A 23 13.30 -12.45 -12.97
N VAL A 24 13.08 -11.99 -14.19
CA VAL A 24 14.08 -11.99 -15.27
C VAL A 24 14.66 -10.59 -15.43
N ASN A 25 15.97 -10.46 -15.22
CA ASN A 25 16.65 -9.18 -15.46
C ASN A 25 16.68 -8.87 -16.96
N THR A 26 15.93 -7.87 -17.38
CA THR A 26 15.83 -7.42 -18.76
C THR A 26 16.76 -6.24 -19.05
N VAL A 27 17.10 -6.04 -20.33
CA VAL A 27 17.93 -4.90 -20.77
C VAL A 27 17.00 -3.76 -21.14
N SER A 28 16.78 -2.83 -20.22
CA SER A 28 15.88 -1.68 -20.42
C SER A 28 16.51 -0.49 -21.13
N GLY A 29 17.84 -0.42 -21.21
CA GLY A 29 18.54 0.76 -21.70
C GLY A 29 18.60 1.93 -20.70
N LEU A 30 18.01 1.80 -19.50
CA LEU A 30 18.07 2.83 -18.47
C LEU A 30 19.49 2.98 -17.91
N PRO A 31 19.95 4.21 -17.61
CA PRO A 31 21.27 4.44 -17.03
C PRO A 31 21.34 3.94 -15.58
N GLY A 32 22.52 3.58 -15.14
CA GLY A 32 22.77 3.21 -13.73
C GLY A 32 22.70 4.44 -12.83
N ILE A 33 21.77 4.43 -11.89
CA ILE A 33 21.50 5.52 -10.95
C ILE A 33 21.60 5.00 -9.51
N GLY A 34 22.10 5.84 -8.62
CA GLY A 34 22.05 5.63 -7.17
C GLY A 34 21.71 6.92 -6.45
N ARG A 35 21.35 6.84 -5.17
CA ARG A 35 20.94 8.00 -4.37
C ARG A 35 19.83 8.80 -5.04
N GLY A 36 18.84 8.13 -5.57
CA GLY A 36 17.80 8.76 -6.35
C GLY A 36 16.43 8.21 -6.06
N ALA A 37 15.53 8.56 -6.95
CA ALA A 37 14.15 8.09 -6.98
C ALA A 37 13.83 7.58 -8.38
N VAL A 38 12.87 6.68 -8.46
CA VAL A 38 12.29 6.14 -9.67
C VAL A 38 10.79 5.95 -9.47
N ALA A 39 9.99 6.23 -10.49
CA ALA A 39 8.56 5.97 -10.46
C ALA A 39 8.05 5.57 -11.84
N PHE A 40 6.97 4.80 -11.84
CA PHE A 40 6.13 4.56 -13.00
C PHE A 40 4.99 5.58 -13.05
N ALA A 41 4.63 6.03 -14.24
CA ALA A 41 3.42 6.81 -14.52
C ALA A 41 3.10 6.75 -16.01
N ASP A 42 1.83 6.80 -16.38
CA ASP A 42 1.40 7.00 -17.77
C ASP A 42 1.39 8.51 -18.07
N PHE A 43 2.49 9.03 -18.63
CA PHE A 43 2.66 10.47 -18.87
C PHE A 43 2.02 10.98 -20.17
N ASP A 44 1.69 10.12 -21.11
CA ASP A 44 1.06 10.52 -22.37
C ASP A 44 -0.34 9.95 -22.59
N ASN A 45 -0.85 9.22 -21.60
CA ASN A 45 -2.18 8.61 -21.56
C ASN A 45 -2.39 7.56 -22.67
N ASP A 46 -1.38 6.75 -22.96
CA ASP A 46 -1.46 5.64 -23.91
C ASP A 46 -1.69 4.27 -23.26
N HIS A 47 -1.80 4.24 -21.91
CA HIS A 47 -2.01 3.08 -21.05
C HIS A 47 -0.78 2.15 -20.92
N ASP A 48 0.40 2.64 -21.26
CA ASP A 48 1.67 1.97 -20.99
C ASP A 48 2.40 2.76 -19.88
N LEU A 49 2.91 2.09 -18.86
CA LEU A 49 3.62 2.76 -17.77
C LEU A 49 5.00 3.25 -18.23
N ASP A 50 5.19 4.56 -18.28
CA ASP A 50 6.46 5.23 -18.51
C ASP A 50 7.31 5.28 -17.24
N VAL A 51 8.57 5.66 -17.36
CA VAL A 51 9.51 5.75 -16.24
C VAL A 51 10.09 7.13 -16.11
N ILE A 52 10.01 7.72 -14.91
CA ILE A 52 10.83 8.86 -14.49
C ILE A 52 11.90 8.38 -13.51
N ILE A 53 13.13 8.87 -13.72
CA ILE A 53 14.27 8.53 -12.87
C ILE A 53 15.08 9.79 -12.58
N SER A 54 15.49 9.98 -11.33
CA SER A 54 16.43 11.02 -10.94
C SER A 54 17.37 10.52 -9.86
N GLY A 55 18.60 11.03 -9.83
CA GLY A 55 19.61 10.62 -8.85
C GLY A 55 21.03 10.96 -9.31
N GLN A 56 21.98 10.17 -8.85
CA GLN A 56 23.40 10.32 -9.18
C GLN A 56 23.80 9.28 -10.23
N ASP A 57 24.40 9.71 -11.35
CA ASP A 57 24.90 8.82 -12.40
C ASP A 57 26.23 8.12 -12.02
N ILE A 58 26.75 7.28 -12.89
CA ILE A 58 28.01 6.56 -12.67
C ILE A 58 29.27 7.46 -12.57
N ASN A 59 29.15 8.73 -12.98
CA ASN A 59 30.21 9.74 -12.88
C ASN A 59 30.01 10.65 -11.68
N TYR A 60 29.04 10.33 -10.81
CA TYR A 60 28.68 11.10 -9.63
C TYR A 60 28.08 12.49 -9.95
N ASN A 61 27.43 12.66 -11.11
CA ASN A 61 26.70 13.86 -11.45
C ASN A 61 25.19 13.66 -11.20
N PRO A 62 24.47 14.71 -10.78
CA PRO A 62 23.02 14.69 -10.80
C PRO A 62 22.49 14.39 -12.20
N TYR A 63 21.55 13.47 -12.30
CA TYR A 63 20.93 13.02 -13.55
C TYR A 63 19.42 12.92 -13.36
N ALA A 64 18.63 13.28 -14.37
CA ALA A 64 17.19 13.03 -14.43
C ALA A 64 16.77 12.78 -15.87
N ALA A 65 15.82 11.87 -16.07
CA ALA A 65 15.27 11.57 -17.38
C ALA A 65 13.88 10.95 -17.27
N VAL A 66 13.10 11.09 -18.33
CA VAL A 66 11.87 10.35 -18.56
C VAL A 66 12.09 9.40 -19.74
N PHE A 67 11.55 8.21 -19.62
CA PHE A 67 11.61 7.18 -20.66
C PHE A 67 10.19 6.80 -20.99
N ARG A 68 9.79 7.04 -22.26
CA ARG A 68 8.53 6.57 -22.78
C ARG A 68 8.60 5.06 -22.98
N ASN A 69 7.58 4.38 -22.55
CA ASN A 69 7.35 2.98 -22.83
C ASN A 69 6.49 2.83 -24.09
N ASP A 70 6.93 2.03 -25.01
CA ASP A 70 6.12 1.60 -26.18
C ASP A 70 6.11 0.06 -26.16
N ALA A 71 5.13 -0.55 -25.51
CA ALA A 71 4.99 -2.00 -25.45
C ALA A 71 6.25 -2.71 -24.89
N GLY A 72 6.76 -2.25 -23.75
CA GLY A 72 7.95 -2.80 -23.09
C GLY A 72 9.28 -2.28 -23.64
N LEU A 73 9.28 -1.34 -24.56
CA LEU A 73 10.48 -0.73 -25.15
C LEU A 73 10.63 0.72 -24.69
N PHE A 74 11.62 0.97 -23.84
CA PHE A 74 11.87 2.28 -23.28
C PHE A 74 12.68 3.19 -24.21
N THR A 75 12.16 4.37 -24.48
CA THR A 75 12.80 5.41 -25.29
C THR A 75 13.04 6.67 -24.46
N HIS A 76 14.28 7.13 -24.36
CA HIS A 76 14.63 8.36 -23.65
C HIS A 76 13.97 9.58 -24.31
N ILE A 77 13.31 10.41 -23.48
CA ILE A 77 12.68 11.65 -23.91
C ILE A 77 13.43 12.84 -23.30
N GLU A 78 13.82 13.79 -24.12
CA GLU A 78 14.44 15.05 -23.69
C GLU A 78 13.37 15.99 -23.13
N THR A 79 13.29 16.10 -21.81
CA THR A 79 12.21 16.84 -21.11
C THR A 79 12.67 18.15 -20.48
N GLY A 80 13.97 18.38 -20.35
CA GLY A 80 14.51 19.58 -19.67
C GLY A 80 14.31 19.59 -18.16
N ILE A 81 13.98 18.47 -17.52
CA ILE A 81 13.87 18.33 -16.07
C ILE A 81 15.23 18.63 -15.42
N ILE A 82 15.21 19.48 -14.38
CA ILE A 82 16.42 19.83 -13.62
C ILE A 82 16.78 18.65 -12.71
N PRO A 83 17.97 18.04 -12.88
CA PRO A 83 18.33 16.86 -12.12
C PRO A 83 18.61 17.16 -10.65
N LEU A 84 18.16 16.24 -9.78
CA LEU A 84 18.47 16.22 -8.35
C LEU A 84 19.05 14.86 -7.96
N GLU A 85 19.89 14.86 -6.92
CA GLU A 85 20.39 13.65 -6.27
C GLU A 85 20.02 13.64 -4.79
N ASN A 86 20.13 12.49 -4.12
CA ASN A 86 19.58 12.24 -2.78
C ASN A 86 18.14 12.76 -2.68
N CYS A 87 17.35 12.38 -3.66
CA CYS A 87 16.05 12.96 -3.96
C CYS A 87 14.92 11.97 -3.65
N ALA A 88 13.73 12.54 -3.44
CA ALA A 88 12.45 11.86 -3.44
C ALA A 88 11.56 12.42 -4.55
N LEU A 89 10.63 11.61 -5.02
CA LEU A 89 9.73 11.89 -6.13
C LEU A 89 8.32 11.37 -5.80
N ALA A 90 7.28 12.15 -6.09
CA ALA A 90 5.89 11.68 -6.01
C ALA A 90 5.08 12.18 -7.20
N ILE A 91 4.23 11.30 -7.70
CA ILE A 91 3.39 11.49 -8.87
C ILE A 91 1.95 11.81 -8.42
N ALA A 92 1.34 12.84 -9.00
CA ALA A 92 -0.10 13.09 -8.92
C ALA A 92 -0.53 14.06 -10.04
N ASP A 93 -1.75 13.92 -10.53
CA ASP A 93 -2.45 14.92 -11.34
C ASP A 93 -2.97 16.01 -10.38
N TYR A 94 -2.10 16.99 -10.02
CA TYR A 94 -2.42 17.95 -8.96
C TYR A 94 -3.42 19.02 -9.38
N ASP A 95 -3.54 19.31 -10.68
CA ASP A 95 -4.47 20.32 -11.19
C ASP A 95 -5.69 19.74 -11.92
N LEU A 96 -5.82 18.39 -11.87
CA LEU A 96 -6.94 17.62 -12.38
C LEU A 96 -7.18 17.81 -13.90
N ASP A 97 -6.10 18.06 -14.65
CA ASP A 97 -6.19 18.21 -16.11
C ASP A 97 -6.13 16.87 -16.86
N GLY A 98 -5.89 15.79 -16.13
CA GLY A 98 -5.88 14.42 -16.61
C GLY A 98 -4.52 13.93 -17.05
N PHE A 99 -3.44 14.67 -16.87
CA PHE A 99 -2.08 14.20 -17.05
C PHE A 99 -1.39 14.04 -15.69
N GLN A 100 -0.57 13.00 -15.57
CA GLN A 100 0.21 12.79 -14.34
C GLN A 100 1.34 13.80 -14.26
N ASP A 101 1.34 14.59 -13.18
CA ASP A 101 2.38 15.55 -12.81
C ASP A 101 3.34 14.94 -11.80
N PHE A 102 4.38 15.65 -11.43
CA PHE A 102 5.26 15.19 -10.36
C PHE A 102 5.92 16.34 -9.58
N VAL A 103 6.21 16.03 -8.32
CA VAL A 103 7.08 16.85 -7.48
C VAL A 103 8.35 16.07 -7.17
N ILE A 104 9.48 16.77 -7.17
CA ILE A 104 10.78 16.21 -6.84
C ILE A 104 11.51 17.13 -5.85
N THR A 105 12.07 16.54 -4.79
CA THR A 105 12.88 17.25 -3.79
C THR A 105 14.23 16.57 -3.63
N GLY A 106 15.30 17.35 -3.41
CA GLY A 106 16.65 16.82 -3.28
C GLY A 106 17.72 17.93 -3.35
N VAL A 107 18.90 17.60 -3.83
CA VAL A 107 20.02 18.54 -3.96
C VAL A 107 20.64 18.50 -5.35
N ASN A 108 21.19 19.65 -5.76
CA ASN A 108 22.09 19.78 -6.90
C ASN A 108 23.25 20.71 -6.55
N LEU A 109 24.04 21.13 -7.54
CA LEU A 109 25.19 22.04 -7.33
C LEU A 109 24.80 23.41 -6.75
N GLU A 110 23.54 23.82 -6.86
CA GLU A 110 23.01 25.08 -6.31
C GLU A 110 22.44 24.92 -4.89
N GLY A 111 22.40 23.70 -4.32
CA GLY A 111 21.89 23.38 -3.00
C GLY A 111 20.54 22.64 -3.02
N SER A 112 19.82 22.74 -1.91
CA SER A 112 18.50 22.10 -1.73
C SER A 112 17.46 22.69 -2.66
N LYS A 113 16.65 21.85 -3.29
CA LYS A 113 15.60 22.25 -4.23
C LYS A 113 14.36 21.36 -4.04
N THR A 114 13.21 21.96 -4.32
CA THR A 114 11.94 21.25 -4.52
C THR A 114 11.26 21.84 -5.75
N PHE A 115 10.95 21.01 -6.72
CA PHE A 115 10.37 21.42 -7.99
C PHE A 115 9.05 20.70 -8.23
N LEU A 116 8.03 21.42 -8.62
CA LEU A 116 6.77 20.91 -9.16
C LEU A 116 6.81 21.04 -10.67
N TYR A 117 6.56 19.96 -11.37
CA TYR A 117 6.44 19.92 -12.81
C TYR A 117 5.02 19.55 -13.21
N ARG A 118 4.39 20.44 -13.97
CA ARG A 118 3.12 20.19 -14.63
C ARG A 118 3.35 19.50 -15.96
N ASN A 119 2.65 18.42 -16.22
CA ASN A 119 2.64 17.73 -17.50
C ASN A 119 1.59 18.36 -18.44
N LEU A 120 2.02 18.83 -19.58
CA LEU A 120 1.17 19.43 -20.61
C LEU A 120 0.75 18.42 -21.70
N GLY A 121 0.98 17.13 -21.44
CA GLY A 121 0.84 16.04 -22.41
C GLY A 121 2.04 15.91 -23.34
N ASN A 122 2.17 14.75 -24.01
CA ASN A 122 3.28 14.45 -24.92
C ASN A 122 4.67 14.72 -24.31
N PHE A 123 4.88 14.41 -23.02
CA PHE A 123 6.13 14.59 -22.29
C PHE A 123 6.65 16.04 -22.25
N GLN A 124 5.76 17.01 -22.32
CA GLN A 124 6.11 18.42 -22.15
C GLN A 124 5.84 18.82 -20.70
N PHE A 125 6.90 19.08 -19.94
CA PHE A 125 6.80 19.43 -18.54
C PHE A 125 7.12 20.92 -18.33
N GLU A 126 6.23 21.61 -17.60
CA GLU A 126 6.39 23.00 -17.20
C GLU A 126 6.79 23.08 -15.71
N LEU A 127 7.87 23.81 -15.41
CA LEU A 127 8.27 24.06 -14.03
C LEU A 127 7.34 25.12 -13.40
N ILE A 128 6.60 24.70 -12.37
CA ILE A 128 5.65 25.57 -11.64
C ILE A 128 6.33 26.16 -10.40
N PRO A 129 6.29 27.49 -10.22
CA PRO A 129 6.87 28.16 -9.06
C PRO A 129 5.93 28.05 -7.83
N ALA A 130 5.71 26.83 -7.33
CA ALA A 130 4.76 26.55 -6.23
C ALA A 130 5.21 27.13 -4.86
N GLY A 131 6.48 27.55 -4.73
CA GLY A 131 6.98 28.12 -3.48
C GLY A 131 7.19 27.10 -2.36
N PHE A 132 7.30 25.82 -2.68
CA PHE A 132 7.51 24.77 -1.71
C PHE A 132 8.83 24.89 -0.94
N TYR A 133 8.83 24.34 0.26
CA TYR A 133 10.04 24.23 1.08
C TYR A 133 11.08 23.33 0.41
N ASN A 134 12.33 23.80 0.35
CA ASN A 134 13.45 23.05 -0.21
C ASN A 134 14.03 22.11 0.85
N ALA A 135 13.48 20.90 0.97
CA ALA A 135 13.78 19.97 2.05
C ALA A 135 15.18 19.34 1.97
N GLY A 136 15.74 19.21 0.77
CA GLY A 136 17.15 18.85 0.55
C GLY A 136 17.43 17.36 0.50
N ALA A 137 18.66 16.97 0.86
CA ALA A 137 19.12 15.60 0.75
C ALA A 137 18.44 14.67 1.75
N GLY A 138 18.01 13.48 1.29
CA GLY A 138 17.36 12.48 2.13
C GLY A 138 16.03 12.96 2.69
N SER A 139 15.36 13.87 1.99
CA SER A 139 13.99 14.29 2.25
C SER A 139 13.00 13.29 1.66
N ASP A 140 11.76 13.42 2.09
CA ASP A 140 10.64 12.65 1.53
C ASP A 140 9.42 13.53 1.34
N LEU A 141 8.47 13.07 0.50
CA LEU A 141 7.26 13.79 0.16
C LEU A 141 6.16 12.83 -0.29
N ALA A 142 4.91 13.18 0.02
CA ALA A 142 3.77 12.34 -0.32
C ALA A 142 2.52 13.18 -0.62
N TRP A 143 1.78 12.77 -1.65
CA TRP A 143 0.49 13.32 -2.00
C TRP A 143 -0.65 12.57 -1.32
N ALA A 144 -1.66 13.32 -0.85
CA ALA A 144 -2.97 12.81 -0.47
C ALA A 144 -3.98 13.96 -0.48
N ASP A 145 -5.23 13.67 -0.67
CA ASP A 145 -6.32 14.61 -0.40
C ASP A 145 -6.71 14.47 1.09
N TYR A 146 -5.92 15.12 1.98
CA TYR A 146 -6.06 14.94 3.44
C TYR A 146 -7.33 15.62 4.00
N ASN A 147 -7.91 16.55 3.26
CA ASN A 147 -9.07 17.33 3.67
C ASN A 147 -10.35 16.97 2.89
N SER A 148 -10.27 15.96 2.02
CA SER A 148 -11.38 15.45 1.20
C SER A 148 -12.07 16.53 0.35
N ASP A 149 -11.29 17.49 -0.19
CA ASP A 149 -11.79 18.54 -1.08
C ASP A 149 -11.68 18.18 -2.57
N GLY A 150 -11.04 17.07 -2.89
CA GLY A 150 -10.87 16.51 -4.24
C GLY A 150 -9.56 16.88 -4.92
N PHE A 151 -8.72 17.70 -4.30
CA PHE A 151 -7.42 18.08 -4.84
C PHE A 151 -6.28 17.40 -4.08
N PRO A 152 -5.29 16.84 -4.78
CA PRO A 152 -4.11 16.30 -4.12
C PRO A 152 -3.34 17.36 -3.34
N ASP A 153 -3.18 17.16 -2.03
CA ASP A 153 -2.38 17.97 -1.12
C ASP A 153 -0.99 17.36 -0.94
N LEU A 154 -0.01 18.14 -0.50
CA LEU A 154 1.38 17.72 -0.44
C LEU A 154 1.99 17.87 0.95
N VAL A 155 2.52 16.78 1.51
CA VAL A 155 3.43 16.84 2.66
C VAL A 155 4.87 16.71 2.18
N ILE A 156 5.77 17.55 2.73
CA ILE A 156 7.21 17.51 2.48
C ILE A 156 7.95 17.51 3.81
N SER A 157 8.86 16.57 4.02
CA SER A 157 9.70 16.52 5.21
C SER A 157 11.18 16.37 4.87
N GLY A 158 12.03 16.96 5.69
CA GLY A 158 13.49 16.89 5.56
C GLY A 158 14.15 18.07 6.23
N ASN A 159 15.46 17.97 6.50
CA ASN A 159 16.24 19.04 7.10
C ASN A 159 15.57 19.65 8.35
N TRP A 160 15.03 18.78 9.23
CA TRP A 160 14.39 19.15 10.51
C TRP A 160 13.10 19.97 10.38
N GLN A 161 12.43 19.91 9.25
CA GLN A 161 11.14 20.54 9.03
C GLN A 161 10.18 19.58 8.32
N THR A 162 8.91 19.68 8.67
CA THR A 162 7.81 19.05 7.93
C THR A 162 6.79 20.13 7.60
N LYS A 163 6.37 20.18 6.35
CA LYS A 163 5.43 21.17 5.83
C LYS A 163 4.31 20.47 5.10
N LEU A 164 3.08 20.83 5.46
CA LEU A 164 1.87 20.40 4.77
C LEU A 164 1.35 21.56 3.92
N TYR A 165 1.03 21.29 2.68
CA TYR A 165 0.50 22.26 1.73
C TYR A 165 -0.86 21.80 1.24
N SER A 166 -1.90 22.60 1.47
CA SER A 166 -3.21 22.40 0.87
C SER A 166 -3.25 22.97 -0.53
N ASN A 167 -3.72 22.19 -1.48
CA ASN A 167 -3.95 22.60 -2.86
C ASN A 167 -5.23 23.42 -2.96
N ASN A 168 -5.15 24.63 -3.51
CA ASN A 168 -6.32 25.51 -3.63
C ASN A 168 -7.18 25.23 -4.88
N GLY A 169 -6.80 24.25 -5.73
CA GLY A 169 -7.48 23.92 -6.98
C GLY A 169 -7.33 24.96 -8.09
N ASP A 170 -6.50 25.97 -7.89
CA ASP A 170 -6.22 27.03 -8.87
C ASP A 170 -4.75 27.08 -9.32
N GLY A 171 -4.01 26.01 -9.03
CA GLY A 171 -2.57 25.90 -9.29
C GLY A 171 -1.70 26.52 -8.21
N THR A 172 -2.27 27.00 -7.11
CA THR A 172 -1.54 27.53 -5.94
C THR A 172 -1.72 26.64 -4.72
N PHE A 173 -0.79 26.76 -3.77
CA PHE A 173 -0.79 25.97 -2.54
C PHE A 173 -0.74 26.86 -1.31
N ALA A 174 -1.48 26.51 -0.28
CA ALA A 174 -1.47 27.17 1.02
C ALA A 174 -0.69 26.34 2.04
N LEU A 175 0.26 26.96 2.76
CA LEU A 175 0.93 26.29 3.88
C LEU A 175 -0.04 26.09 5.04
N VAL A 176 -0.11 24.87 5.55
CA VAL A 176 -0.94 24.47 6.68
C VAL A 176 -0.08 24.26 7.93
N GLU A 177 -0.43 24.92 9.01
CA GLU A 177 0.24 24.76 10.31
C GLU A 177 -0.35 23.53 11.06
N ALA A 178 -0.03 22.34 10.56
CA ALA A 178 -0.56 21.06 11.07
C ALA A 178 0.10 20.57 12.37
N GLY A 179 1.10 21.28 12.89
CA GLY A 179 1.80 20.86 14.12
C GLY A 179 2.67 19.63 13.96
N LEU A 180 2.99 19.22 12.75
CA LEU A 180 3.81 18.04 12.45
C LEU A 180 5.25 18.24 12.92
N VAL A 181 5.84 17.19 13.49
CA VAL A 181 7.24 17.20 13.92
C VAL A 181 8.18 17.33 12.71
N GLY A 182 9.22 18.16 12.85
CA GLY A 182 10.26 18.28 11.82
C GLY A 182 11.26 17.13 11.92
N MET A 183 11.55 16.46 10.80
CA MET A 183 12.45 15.31 10.75
C MET A 183 13.62 15.51 9.80
N ASN A 184 14.68 14.75 10.03
CA ASN A 184 15.79 14.56 9.11
C ASN A 184 15.78 13.11 8.62
N THR A 185 16.09 12.89 7.34
CA THR A 185 15.99 11.58 6.68
C THR A 185 14.67 10.85 7.00
N PRO A 186 13.53 11.52 6.78
CA PRO A 186 12.20 10.94 7.04
C PRO A 186 11.82 9.89 6.00
N SER A 187 10.81 9.12 6.34
CA SER A 187 9.88 8.49 5.42
C SER A 187 8.45 8.84 5.83
N LEU A 188 7.59 9.07 4.86
CA LEU A 188 6.23 9.56 5.00
C LEU A 188 5.25 8.63 4.27
N ALA A 189 4.17 8.23 4.93
CA ALA A 189 3.12 7.47 4.28
C ALA A 189 1.73 7.91 4.75
N TRP A 190 0.82 8.13 3.80
CA TRP A 190 -0.58 8.38 4.07
C TRP A 190 -1.37 7.07 4.09
N GLY A 191 -2.32 6.93 5.02
CA GLY A 191 -3.23 5.79 5.11
C GLY A 191 -4.25 5.99 6.21
N ASP A 192 -5.44 5.41 6.07
CA ASP A 192 -6.51 5.47 7.06
C ASP A 192 -6.26 4.43 8.17
N ALA A 193 -5.56 4.85 9.23
CA ALA A 193 -5.08 3.97 10.31
C ALA A 193 -6.18 3.57 11.30
N ASP A 194 -7.24 4.35 11.41
CA ASP A 194 -8.33 4.10 12.34
C ASP A 194 -9.69 3.82 11.67
N ASN A 195 -9.70 3.73 10.35
CA ASN A 195 -10.85 3.40 9.52
C ASN A 195 -12.01 4.42 9.68
N ASP A 196 -11.69 5.71 9.78
CA ASP A 196 -12.70 6.77 9.82
C ASP A 196 -12.93 7.47 8.46
N GLY A 197 -12.04 7.19 7.49
CA GLY A 197 -12.10 7.66 6.12
C GLY A 197 -11.14 8.79 5.80
N ASP A 198 -10.56 9.44 6.80
CA ASP A 198 -9.57 10.51 6.61
C ASP A 198 -8.14 9.91 6.52
N PRO A 199 -7.30 10.34 5.57
CA PRO A 199 -5.92 9.85 5.50
C PRO A 199 -5.09 10.34 6.70
N ASP A 200 -4.52 9.40 7.45
CA ASP A 200 -3.59 9.64 8.56
C ASP A 200 -2.14 9.65 8.07
N LEU A 201 -1.25 10.28 8.82
CA LEU A 201 0.15 10.39 8.42
C LEU A 201 1.06 9.56 9.33
N LEU A 202 1.73 8.56 8.74
CA LEU A 202 2.86 7.86 9.35
C LEU A 202 4.16 8.58 8.96
N MET A 203 5.02 8.79 9.96
CA MET A 203 6.33 9.38 9.79
C MET A 203 7.37 8.54 10.54
N SER A 204 8.51 8.25 9.93
CA SER A 204 9.65 7.58 10.57
C SER A 204 10.95 8.28 10.20
N GLY A 205 11.88 8.47 11.16
CA GLY A 205 13.12 9.18 10.89
C GLY A 205 13.85 9.66 12.14
N ASP A 206 14.57 10.79 12.01
CA ASP A 206 15.30 11.46 13.10
C ASP A 206 14.61 12.79 13.41
N ALA A 207 13.92 12.88 14.55
CA ALA A 207 13.26 14.09 15.03
C ALA A 207 14.01 14.74 16.21
N GLY A 208 15.27 14.35 16.43
CA GLY A 208 16.14 14.77 17.55
C GLY A 208 16.70 13.58 18.31
N SER A 209 16.11 12.41 18.13
CA SER A 209 16.65 11.11 18.49
C SER A 209 16.54 10.17 17.29
N VAL A 210 17.53 9.34 17.08
CA VAL A 210 17.56 8.42 15.93
C VAL A 210 16.50 7.34 16.10
N GLY A 211 15.73 7.08 15.04
CA GLY A 211 14.78 5.98 14.99
C GLY A 211 13.47 6.27 15.73
N GLU A 212 12.88 7.43 15.51
CA GLU A 212 11.54 7.78 16.00
C GLU A 212 10.48 7.54 14.94
N ALA A 213 9.28 7.12 15.38
CA ALA A 213 8.09 7.02 14.53
C ALA A 213 6.92 7.78 15.16
N TYR A 214 6.14 8.41 14.31
CA TYR A 214 4.98 9.21 14.70
C TYR A 214 3.80 8.83 13.80
N ILE A 215 2.62 8.70 14.39
CA ILE A 215 1.35 8.57 13.68
C ILE A 215 0.51 9.78 14.08
N TYR A 216 0.09 10.54 13.10
CA TYR A 216 -0.84 11.63 13.27
C TYR A 216 -2.19 11.21 12.73
N ILE A 217 -3.16 11.05 13.62
CA ILE A 217 -4.56 10.82 13.25
C ILE A 217 -5.13 12.14 12.75
N ASN A 218 -5.64 12.11 11.55
CA ASN A 218 -6.35 13.21 10.91
C ASN A 218 -7.84 13.14 11.25
N ASP A 219 -8.40 14.20 11.77
CA ASP A 219 -9.84 14.35 11.98
C ASP A 219 -10.27 15.62 11.24
N GLN A 220 -10.69 15.45 9.98
CA GLN A 220 -11.13 16.51 9.09
C GLN A 220 -10.12 17.67 8.96
N GLY A 221 -8.86 17.35 8.75
CA GLY A 221 -7.75 18.31 8.61
C GLY A 221 -7.10 18.73 9.92
N ILE A 222 -7.49 18.16 11.05
CA ILE A 222 -6.88 18.38 12.36
C ILE A 222 -6.03 17.18 12.74
N PHE A 223 -4.72 17.36 12.78
CA PHE A 223 -3.77 16.29 13.06
C PHE A 223 -3.51 16.14 14.55
N ASN A 224 -3.81 14.97 15.09
CA ASN A 224 -3.59 14.61 16.49
C ASN A 224 -2.53 13.52 16.62
N LEU A 225 -1.47 13.78 17.38
CA LEU A 225 -0.44 12.78 17.62
C LEU A 225 -1.02 11.59 18.39
N LEU A 226 -0.89 10.39 17.81
CA LEU A 226 -1.25 9.14 18.46
C LEU A 226 -0.06 8.64 19.31
N GLU A 227 -0.25 8.53 20.62
CA GLU A 227 0.75 7.96 21.52
C GLU A 227 0.85 6.44 21.31
N THR A 228 1.97 5.98 20.76
CA THR A 228 2.22 4.57 20.43
C THR A 228 3.51 4.04 21.04
N GLN A 229 3.70 2.72 21.00
CA GLN A 229 4.95 2.03 21.38
C GLN A 229 5.73 1.58 20.13
N ILE A 230 5.50 2.21 18.98
CA ILE A 230 6.18 1.87 17.74
C ILE A 230 7.61 2.42 17.77
N GLU A 231 8.57 1.56 17.52
CA GLU A 231 9.95 1.97 17.28
C GLU A 231 10.10 2.38 15.82
N GLY A 232 10.63 3.57 15.57
CA GLY A 232 10.94 4.05 14.25
C GLY A 232 12.35 3.69 13.81
N ALA A 233 12.71 4.12 12.60
CA ALA A 233 14.03 3.94 12.04
C ALA A 233 14.42 5.13 11.16
N VAL A 234 15.72 5.34 10.94
CA VAL A 234 16.23 6.45 10.15
C VAL A 234 16.90 5.96 8.86
N GLY A 235 16.63 6.66 7.77
CA GLY A 235 17.26 6.34 6.47
C GLY A 235 16.83 4.99 5.93
N GLY A 236 15.58 4.71 5.99
CA GLY A 236 14.89 3.58 5.38
C GLY A 236 13.52 4.03 4.89
N ASP A 237 12.54 3.19 5.01
CA ASP A 237 11.18 3.40 4.52
C ASP A 237 10.15 3.08 5.59
N ALA A 238 8.96 3.68 5.49
CA ALA A 238 7.82 3.41 6.35
C ALA A 238 6.55 3.40 5.50
N GLN A 239 5.77 2.33 5.56
CA GLN A 239 4.60 2.14 4.70
C GLN A 239 3.43 1.50 5.44
N TRP A 240 2.23 1.83 5.00
CA TRP A 240 1.00 1.17 5.38
C TRP A 240 0.66 0.01 4.44
N GLY A 241 0.10 -1.08 4.97
CA GLY A 241 -0.42 -2.19 4.18
C GLY A 241 -1.21 -3.16 5.06
N ASP A 242 -2.29 -3.74 4.56
CA ASP A 242 -3.08 -4.74 5.28
C ASP A 242 -2.46 -6.14 5.09
N ALA A 243 -1.58 -6.53 6.01
CA ALA A 243 -0.76 -7.74 5.90
C ALA A 243 -1.54 -9.03 6.19
N ASP A 244 -2.68 -8.97 6.86
CA ASP A 244 -3.49 -10.14 7.19
C ASP A 244 -4.94 -10.07 6.69
N ASN A 245 -5.20 -9.13 5.79
CA ASN A 245 -6.48 -8.92 5.10
C ASN A 245 -7.65 -8.76 6.10
N ASP A 246 -7.40 -8.07 7.23
CA ASP A 246 -8.42 -7.84 8.25
C ASP A 246 -9.11 -6.48 8.13
N GLY A 247 -8.68 -5.65 7.18
CA GLY A 247 -9.19 -4.31 6.89
C GLY A 247 -8.59 -3.21 7.76
N ASN A 248 -7.54 -3.49 8.54
CA ASN A 248 -6.79 -2.49 9.28
C ASN A 248 -5.39 -2.38 8.69
N LEU A 249 -4.93 -1.17 8.40
CA LEU A 249 -3.59 -0.96 7.83
C LEU A 249 -2.50 -1.24 8.87
N ASP A 250 -1.63 -2.19 8.56
CA ASP A 250 -0.43 -2.53 9.31
C ASP A 250 0.75 -1.64 8.88
N ILE A 251 1.85 -1.69 9.61
CA ILE A 251 3.02 -0.85 9.35
C ILE A 251 4.24 -1.71 9.04
N LEU A 252 4.96 -1.34 7.99
CA LEU A 252 6.32 -1.80 7.68
C LEU A 252 7.29 -0.63 7.87
N ILE A 253 8.31 -0.77 8.70
CA ILE A 253 9.37 0.23 8.90
C ILE A 253 10.73 -0.43 8.71
N THR A 254 11.58 0.19 7.91
CA THR A 254 12.99 -0.17 7.76
C THR A 254 13.90 1.02 8.04
N GLY A 255 15.19 0.76 8.24
CA GLY A 255 16.17 1.82 8.51
C GLY A 255 17.12 1.42 9.64
N LYS A 256 17.75 2.41 10.26
CA LYS A 256 18.60 2.20 11.43
C LYS A 256 17.86 2.60 12.70
N ASP A 257 17.87 1.71 13.68
CA ASP A 257 17.33 1.97 15.00
C ASP A 257 18.18 2.98 15.81
N ALA A 258 17.78 3.25 17.06
CA ALA A 258 18.50 4.14 17.98
C ALA A 258 19.95 3.70 18.26
N SER A 259 20.30 2.46 17.99
CA SER A 259 21.67 1.92 18.08
C SER A 259 22.44 1.99 16.75
N LEU A 260 21.85 2.58 15.71
CA LEU A 260 22.35 2.64 14.32
C LEU A 260 22.49 1.25 13.66
N ILE A 261 21.71 0.27 14.13
CA ILE A 261 21.65 -1.08 13.56
C ILE A 261 20.53 -1.12 12.54
N PRO A 262 20.76 -1.62 11.32
CA PRO A 262 19.70 -1.84 10.35
C PRO A 262 18.61 -2.78 10.88
N VAL A 263 17.35 -2.37 10.76
CA VAL A 263 16.17 -3.08 11.24
C VAL A 263 15.09 -3.13 10.15
N SER A 264 14.18 -4.09 10.28
CA SER A 264 12.93 -4.16 9.53
C SER A 264 11.84 -4.62 10.48
N TYR A 265 10.90 -3.76 10.76
CA TYR A 265 9.82 -3.97 11.72
C TYR A 265 8.49 -4.08 10.99
N VAL A 266 7.65 -4.99 11.45
CA VAL A 266 6.23 -5.04 11.10
C VAL A 266 5.42 -4.86 12.37
N TYR A 267 4.42 -3.99 12.34
CA TYR A 267 3.49 -3.79 13.43
C TYR A 267 2.07 -4.02 12.92
N ARG A 268 1.33 -4.89 13.60
CA ARG A 268 -0.09 -5.10 13.33
C ARG A 268 -0.94 -4.04 13.98
N ASN A 269 -1.87 -3.51 13.23
CA ASN A 269 -2.92 -2.65 13.73
C ASN A 269 -4.02 -3.50 14.37
N ASN A 270 -4.29 -3.29 15.66
CA ASN A 270 -5.31 -4.05 16.38
C ASN A 270 -6.75 -3.53 16.15
N GLY A 271 -6.91 -2.48 15.30
CA GLY A 271 -8.20 -1.85 14.99
C GLY A 271 -8.80 -1.01 16.13
N ASP A 272 -8.00 -0.69 17.14
CA ASP A 272 -8.39 0.12 18.31
C ASP A 272 -7.39 1.26 18.58
N LYS A 273 -6.68 1.71 17.54
CA LYS A 273 -5.58 2.70 17.58
C LYS A 273 -4.35 2.21 18.35
N THR A 274 -4.23 0.91 18.59
CA THR A 274 -3.02 0.30 19.15
C THR A 274 -2.35 -0.60 18.12
N PHE A 275 -1.02 -0.73 18.26
CA PHE A 275 -0.21 -1.53 17.34
C PHE A 275 0.59 -2.57 18.12
N SER A 276 0.71 -3.75 17.55
CA SER A 276 1.46 -4.86 18.15
C SER A 276 2.63 -5.25 17.27
N PHE A 277 3.84 -5.34 17.85
CA PHE A 277 5.00 -5.82 17.10
C PHE A 277 4.76 -7.25 16.58
N ALA A 278 4.92 -7.44 15.27
CA ALA A 278 4.88 -8.74 14.60
C ALA A 278 6.30 -9.17 14.22
N ASN A 279 6.76 -10.30 14.76
CA ASN A 279 8.06 -10.85 14.36
C ASN A 279 7.95 -11.52 12.98
N ALA A 280 8.11 -10.72 11.92
CA ALA A 280 8.01 -11.18 10.54
C ALA A 280 9.28 -11.93 10.04
N GLY A 281 10.34 -12.03 10.85
CA GLY A 281 11.58 -12.71 10.47
C GLY A 281 12.38 -12.02 9.37
N LEU A 282 12.11 -10.75 9.09
CA LEU A 282 12.78 -9.98 8.05
C LEU A 282 14.23 -9.69 8.39
N VAL A 283 15.09 -9.64 7.37
CA VAL A 283 16.45 -9.11 7.53
C VAL A 283 16.38 -7.60 7.72
N GLY A 284 17.09 -7.07 8.72
CA GLY A 284 17.17 -5.63 8.93
C GLY A 284 17.92 -4.94 7.79
N THR A 285 17.29 -3.93 7.17
CA THR A 285 17.84 -3.13 6.07
C THR A 285 17.75 -1.63 6.35
N ALA A 286 18.63 -0.85 5.72
CA ALA A 286 18.63 0.59 5.76
C ALA A 286 19.17 1.18 4.46
N LEU A 287 18.91 2.46 4.18
CA LEU A 287 19.34 3.16 2.97
C LEU A 287 18.79 2.49 1.69
N GLY A 288 17.53 2.16 1.70
CA GLY A 288 16.81 1.58 0.58
C GLY A 288 15.33 1.39 0.87
N PRO A 289 14.57 1.00 -0.14
CA PRO A 289 13.13 0.89 -0.06
C PRO A 289 12.67 -0.34 0.73
N ALA A 290 11.46 -0.23 1.26
CA ALA A 290 10.65 -1.34 1.70
C ALA A 290 9.27 -1.21 1.06
N ASN A 291 8.73 -2.30 0.52
CA ASN A 291 7.47 -2.26 -0.19
C ASN A 291 6.55 -3.38 0.28
N TRP A 292 5.29 -3.05 0.48
CA TRP A 292 4.20 -4.00 0.40
C TRP A 292 3.85 -4.24 -1.07
N ILE A 293 3.78 -5.49 -1.48
CA ILE A 293 3.57 -5.86 -2.88
C ILE A 293 2.99 -7.27 -2.99
N ASP A 294 2.00 -7.47 -3.81
CA ASP A 294 1.52 -8.81 -4.20
C ASP A 294 2.26 -9.24 -5.48
N TYR A 295 3.46 -9.84 -5.31
CA TYR A 295 4.28 -10.19 -6.46
C TYR A 295 3.84 -11.49 -7.12
N ASP A 296 3.10 -12.37 -6.42
CA ASP A 296 2.69 -13.69 -6.92
C ASP A 296 1.19 -13.79 -7.22
N ASN A 297 0.47 -12.66 -7.14
CA ASN A 297 -0.92 -12.51 -7.52
C ASN A 297 -1.88 -13.40 -6.71
N ASP A 298 -1.52 -13.73 -5.46
CA ASP A 298 -2.37 -14.56 -4.61
C ASP A 298 -3.38 -13.75 -3.78
N GLY A 299 -3.24 -12.43 -3.73
CA GLY A 299 -4.12 -11.50 -3.03
C GLY A 299 -3.65 -11.17 -1.62
N ASP A 300 -2.46 -11.57 -1.24
CA ASP A 300 -1.85 -11.27 0.04
C ASP A 300 -0.65 -10.33 -0.16
N LEU A 301 -0.53 -9.28 0.64
CA LEU A 301 0.61 -8.37 0.52
C LEU A 301 1.89 -9.03 1.01
N ASP A 302 2.85 -9.19 0.10
CA ASP A 302 4.20 -9.63 0.33
C ASP A 302 5.11 -8.46 0.74
N ILE A 303 6.38 -8.75 1.08
CA ILE A 303 7.33 -7.71 1.47
C ILE A 303 8.60 -7.80 0.63
N MET A 304 8.98 -6.69 -0.02
CA MET A 304 10.36 -6.48 -0.48
C MET A 304 11.08 -5.52 0.46
N VAL A 305 12.32 -5.87 0.85
CA VAL A 305 13.24 -4.95 1.54
C VAL A 305 14.58 -4.92 0.81
N ALA A 306 15.11 -3.73 0.58
CA ALA A 306 16.43 -3.56 -0.02
C ALA A 306 17.26 -2.54 0.78
N GLY A 307 18.58 -2.61 0.67
CA GLY A 307 19.47 -1.67 1.33
C GLY A 307 20.67 -2.32 2.02
N GLN A 308 21.34 -1.53 2.85
CA GLN A 308 22.46 -1.96 3.69
C GLN A 308 21.94 -2.83 4.83
N ASN A 309 22.50 -4.03 5.00
CA ASN A 309 22.16 -4.91 6.12
C ASN A 309 23.15 -4.82 7.30
N ALA A 310 22.82 -5.44 8.44
CA ALA A 310 23.62 -5.43 9.66
C ALA A 310 24.98 -6.15 9.55
N GLY A 311 25.24 -6.90 8.47
CA GLY A 311 26.45 -7.68 8.23
C GLY A 311 27.52 -6.91 7.46
N CYS A 312 28.33 -6.08 8.11
CA CYS A 312 29.58 -5.52 7.56
C CYS A 312 29.45 -4.76 6.23
N GLY A 313 28.40 -3.93 6.05
CA GLY A 313 28.28 -3.05 4.87
C GLY A 313 27.89 -3.78 3.58
N ASN A 314 27.34 -4.96 3.66
CA ASN A 314 26.80 -5.66 2.51
C ASN A 314 25.38 -5.15 2.21
N ALA A 315 25.14 -4.75 0.97
CA ALA A 315 23.79 -4.53 0.47
C ALA A 315 23.04 -5.86 0.39
N SER A 316 21.72 -5.82 0.58
CA SER A 316 20.82 -6.96 0.34
C SER A 316 19.53 -6.48 -0.28
N THR A 317 18.94 -7.32 -1.10
CA THR A 317 17.55 -7.19 -1.57
C THR A 317 16.88 -8.53 -1.31
N ARG A 318 15.79 -8.51 -0.57
CA ARG A 318 15.06 -9.71 -0.15
C ARG A 318 13.59 -9.55 -0.46
N LEU A 319 12.99 -10.62 -0.90
CA LEU A 319 11.55 -10.76 -1.11
C LEU A 319 11.02 -11.81 -0.14
N TYR A 320 9.88 -11.54 0.47
CA TYR A 320 9.24 -12.42 1.43
C TYR A 320 7.80 -12.63 1.05
N THR A 321 7.41 -13.89 0.82
CA THR A 321 6.03 -14.26 0.55
C THR A 321 5.24 -14.31 1.85
N ASN A 322 4.07 -13.70 1.85
CA ASN A 322 3.05 -13.78 2.89
C ASN A 322 2.25 -15.09 2.73
N ASN A 323 1.62 -15.52 3.77
CA ASN A 323 0.71 -16.66 3.75
C ASN A 323 -0.76 -16.27 4.06
N GLY A 324 -1.11 -15.00 3.87
CA GLY A 324 -2.44 -14.44 4.07
C GLY A 324 -2.88 -14.23 5.53
N ILE A 325 -1.98 -14.43 6.48
CA ILE A 325 -2.21 -14.15 7.91
C ILE A 325 -1.06 -13.33 8.53
N GLY A 326 -0.30 -12.60 7.68
CA GLY A 326 0.85 -11.79 8.11
C GLY A 326 2.03 -12.62 8.65
N SER A 327 2.25 -13.81 8.09
CA SER A 327 3.43 -14.64 8.37
C SER A 327 4.25 -14.82 7.11
N PHE A 328 5.52 -14.43 7.15
CA PHE A 328 6.37 -14.24 6.00
C PHE A 328 7.46 -15.30 5.89
N SER A 329 7.78 -15.71 4.68
CA SER A 329 8.90 -16.61 4.37
C SER A 329 9.76 -16.05 3.24
N GLU A 330 11.10 -16.07 3.40
CA GLU A 330 12.00 -15.55 2.36
C GLU A 330 11.84 -16.33 1.05
N PHE A 331 11.61 -15.59 -0.04
CA PHE A 331 11.58 -16.11 -1.39
C PHE A 331 12.89 -15.80 -2.13
N PRO A 332 13.58 -16.80 -2.74
CA PRO A 332 14.86 -16.59 -3.39
C PRO A 332 14.70 -15.98 -4.80
N ALA A 333 14.26 -14.72 -4.87
CA ALA A 333 13.97 -14.03 -6.12
C ALA A 333 15.17 -13.73 -7.03
N GLY A 334 16.41 -13.90 -6.53
CA GLY A 334 17.62 -13.65 -7.33
C GLY A 334 17.86 -12.16 -7.65
N LEU A 335 17.22 -11.24 -6.93
CA LEU A 335 17.36 -9.81 -7.13
C LEU A 335 18.77 -9.32 -6.81
N ALA A 336 19.25 -8.32 -7.55
CA ALA A 336 20.57 -7.72 -7.30
C ALA A 336 20.57 -6.98 -5.96
N PHE A 337 21.69 -7.02 -5.27
CA PHE A 337 21.89 -6.26 -4.04
C PHE A 337 22.14 -4.80 -4.36
N ALA A 338 21.44 -3.89 -3.68
CA ALA A 338 21.61 -2.46 -3.84
C ALA A 338 21.47 -1.74 -2.49
N GLU A 339 22.31 -0.73 -2.26
CA GLU A 339 22.17 0.24 -1.17
C GLU A 339 21.96 1.62 -1.74
N ARG A 340 21.43 2.57 -0.96
CA ARG A 340 21.00 3.88 -1.44
C ARG A 340 20.13 3.73 -2.67
N ALA A 341 19.22 2.79 -2.53
CA ALA A 341 18.36 2.26 -3.57
C ALA A 341 17.01 2.96 -3.57
N ALA A 342 16.35 2.91 -4.71
CA ALA A 342 14.93 3.18 -4.86
C ALA A 342 14.31 2.08 -5.73
N SER A 343 13.03 1.84 -5.57
CA SER A 343 12.26 0.87 -6.35
C SER A 343 10.99 1.51 -6.88
N ALA A 344 10.52 0.98 -8.00
CA ALA A 344 9.17 1.20 -8.52
C ALA A 344 8.61 -0.14 -8.97
N TRP A 345 7.33 -0.38 -8.67
CA TRP A 345 6.60 -1.56 -9.06
C TRP A 345 5.45 -1.16 -10.00
N GLY A 346 5.14 -1.98 -10.99
CA GLY A 346 4.07 -1.75 -11.96
C GLY A 346 4.17 -2.77 -13.10
N ASP A 347 3.03 -3.15 -13.66
CA ASP A 347 2.96 -4.01 -14.85
C ASP A 347 3.30 -3.17 -16.09
N TYR A 348 4.60 -3.10 -16.46
CA TYR A 348 5.06 -2.23 -17.54
C TYR A 348 4.85 -2.83 -18.93
N ASP A 349 4.71 -4.14 -19.06
CA ASP A 349 4.51 -4.81 -20.33
C ASP A 349 3.10 -5.40 -20.49
N ASN A 350 2.21 -5.06 -19.55
CA ASN A 350 0.79 -5.39 -19.56
C ASN A 350 0.54 -6.90 -19.72
N ASP A 351 1.38 -7.73 -19.10
CA ASP A 351 1.23 -9.19 -19.12
C ASP A 351 0.44 -9.75 -17.93
N GLY A 352 0.15 -8.91 -16.94
CA GLY A 352 -0.66 -9.21 -15.77
C GLY A 352 0.15 -9.55 -14.51
N ASP A 353 1.47 -9.40 -14.58
CA ASP A 353 2.37 -9.54 -13.44
C ASP A 353 3.01 -8.20 -13.09
N ILE A 354 3.15 -7.91 -11.81
CA ILE A 354 3.81 -6.68 -11.38
C ILE A 354 5.33 -6.81 -11.50
N ASP A 355 5.97 -5.85 -12.15
CA ASP A 355 7.39 -5.79 -12.44
C ASP A 355 8.15 -4.85 -11.52
N LEU A 356 9.49 -4.92 -11.51
CA LEU A 356 10.33 -4.16 -10.62
C LEU A 356 11.42 -3.37 -11.36
N ILE A 357 11.50 -2.08 -11.11
CA ILE A 357 12.72 -1.29 -11.31
C ILE A 357 13.42 -1.14 -9.95
N LEU A 358 14.68 -1.51 -9.89
CA LEU A 358 15.54 -1.32 -8.72
C LEU A 358 16.76 -0.51 -9.12
N THR A 359 16.89 0.69 -8.56
CA THR A 359 18.09 1.54 -8.69
C THR A 359 18.94 1.45 -7.44
N GLY A 360 20.20 1.87 -7.50
CA GLY A 360 21.04 1.94 -6.32
C GLY A 360 22.51 1.73 -6.61
N ILE A 361 23.27 1.42 -5.55
CA ILE A 361 24.72 1.19 -5.63
C ILE A 361 25.02 -0.26 -5.25
N SER A 362 25.64 -0.98 -6.19
CA SER A 362 26.17 -2.35 -6.00
C SER A 362 27.63 -2.37 -6.48
N GLY A 363 28.50 -1.66 -5.74
CA GLY A 363 29.87 -1.37 -6.19
C GLY A 363 29.95 -0.24 -7.22
N ILE A 364 28.99 -0.18 -8.14
CA ILE A 364 28.77 0.91 -9.10
C ILE A 364 27.28 1.33 -9.06
N HIS A 365 26.97 2.52 -9.57
CA HIS A 365 25.58 2.94 -9.76
C HIS A 365 24.92 2.00 -10.77
N THR A 366 23.73 1.52 -10.47
CA THR A 366 23.03 0.51 -11.25
C THR A 366 21.54 0.77 -11.28
N THR A 367 20.92 0.46 -12.39
CA THR A 367 19.48 0.31 -12.55
C THR A 367 19.23 -1.08 -13.10
N LYS A 368 18.41 -1.84 -12.41
CA LYS A 368 17.99 -3.18 -12.82
C LYS A 368 16.51 -3.14 -13.09
N PHE A 369 16.15 -3.74 -14.20
CA PHE A 369 14.78 -3.91 -14.60
C PHE A 369 14.47 -5.41 -14.54
N TYR A 370 13.50 -5.79 -13.73
CA TYR A 370 13.10 -7.17 -13.55
C TYR A 370 11.67 -7.34 -14.03
N ARG A 371 11.51 -8.10 -15.09
CA ARG A 371 10.22 -8.61 -15.49
C ARG A 371 9.86 -9.78 -14.61
N ASN A 372 8.65 -9.78 -14.09
CA ASN A 372 8.06 -10.94 -13.43
C ASN A 372 7.50 -11.87 -14.52
N ASP A 373 7.86 -13.12 -14.53
CA ASP A 373 7.44 -14.13 -15.51
C ASP A 373 6.55 -15.20 -14.84
N LEU A 374 5.83 -14.89 -13.78
CA LEU A 374 4.88 -15.84 -13.18
C LEU A 374 3.72 -16.13 -14.13
N ILE A 375 3.27 -15.13 -14.85
CA ILE A 375 2.32 -15.25 -15.95
C ILE A 375 3.08 -15.00 -17.25
N THR A 376 3.19 -15.99 -18.10
CA THR A 376 3.87 -15.86 -19.39
C THR A 376 2.88 -15.46 -20.49
N ASN A 377 2.35 -14.26 -20.42
CA ASN A 377 1.56 -13.67 -21.49
C ASN A 377 2.44 -12.83 -22.42
N SER A 378 2.06 -12.71 -23.66
CA SER A 378 2.65 -11.71 -24.56
C SER A 378 2.02 -10.36 -24.26
N PHE A 379 2.77 -9.28 -24.42
CA PHE A 379 2.27 -7.91 -24.37
C PHE A 379 0.87 -7.79 -24.98
N GLN A 380 -0.04 -7.17 -24.24
CA GLN A 380 -1.37 -6.78 -24.68
C GLN A 380 -1.56 -5.31 -24.32
N GLN A 381 -2.31 -4.57 -25.11
CA GLN A 381 -2.69 -3.22 -24.70
C GLN A 381 -3.56 -3.30 -23.46
N ASN A 382 -3.21 -2.56 -22.41
CA ASN A 382 -3.98 -2.55 -21.18
C ASN A 382 -5.41 -2.03 -21.40
N THR A 383 -6.32 -2.57 -20.63
CA THR A 383 -7.73 -2.14 -20.59
C THR A 383 -8.18 -2.11 -19.16
N PRO A 384 -8.90 -1.06 -18.71
CA PRO A 384 -9.35 -0.97 -17.34
C PRO A 384 -10.15 -2.20 -16.88
N PRO A 385 -10.11 -2.55 -15.60
CA PRO A 385 -10.91 -3.64 -15.03
C PRO A 385 -12.42 -3.44 -15.20
N THR A 386 -13.18 -4.51 -15.01
CA THR A 386 -14.65 -4.41 -14.96
C THR A 386 -15.07 -3.58 -13.75
N VAL A 387 -16.14 -2.81 -13.92
CA VAL A 387 -16.73 -1.98 -12.85
C VAL A 387 -17.22 -2.89 -11.71
N PRO A 388 -16.87 -2.58 -10.43
CA PRO A 388 -17.41 -3.31 -9.28
C PRO A 388 -18.93 -3.26 -9.22
N ASP A 389 -19.56 -4.37 -8.85
CA ASP A 389 -21.01 -4.50 -8.72
C ASP A 389 -21.42 -5.20 -7.42
N ASN A 390 -22.72 -5.47 -7.24
CA ASN A 390 -23.27 -6.15 -6.08
C ASN A 390 -22.86 -5.52 -4.74
N LEU A 391 -22.98 -4.19 -4.66
CA LEU A 391 -22.65 -3.46 -3.44
C LEU A 391 -23.53 -3.91 -2.28
N TYR A 392 -22.93 -4.19 -1.15
CA TYR A 392 -23.59 -4.56 0.09
C TYR A 392 -23.14 -3.64 1.23
N THR A 393 -24.03 -3.40 2.19
CA THR A 393 -23.75 -2.59 3.38
C THR A 393 -24.22 -3.28 4.64
N TYR A 394 -23.44 -3.18 5.69
CA TYR A 394 -23.79 -3.61 7.03
C TYR A 394 -23.53 -2.46 8.00
N VAL A 395 -24.50 -2.11 8.85
CA VAL A 395 -24.38 -1.00 9.82
C VAL A 395 -24.79 -1.47 11.21
N ALA A 396 -23.99 -1.13 12.21
CA ALA A 396 -24.25 -1.47 13.62
C ALA A 396 -23.74 -0.35 14.54
N GLY A 397 -24.64 0.56 14.93
CA GLY A 397 -24.26 1.76 15.68
C GLY A 397 -23.44 2.70 14.82
N ASP A 398 -22.24 3.05 15.24
CA ASP A 398 -21.25 3.88 14.55
C ASP A 398 -20.24 3.07 13.71
N TYR A 399 -20.47 1.77 13.56
CA TYR A 399 -19.67 0.85 12.76
C TYR A 399 -20.40 0.52 11.46
N ALA A 400 -19.69 0.55 10.35
CA ALA A 400 -20.22 0.11 9.06
C ALA A 400 -19.20 -0.73 8.29
N VAL A 401 -19.70 -1.63 7.46
CA VAL A 401 -18.90 -2.35 6.45
C VAL A 401 -19.61 -2.18 5.12
N ILE A 402 -18.88 -1.80 4.12
CA ILE A 402 -19.30 -1.87 2.73
C ILE A 402 -18.52 -2.99 2.04
N SER A 403 -19.14 -3.70 1.12
CA SER A 403 -18.46 -4.73 0.33
C SER A 403 -19.06 -4.82 -1.07
N TRP A 404 -18.32 -5.47 -1.97
CA TRP A 404 -18.67 -5.58 -3.39
C TRP A 404 -18.21 -6.91 -3.96
N ALA A 405 -18.69 -7.26 -5.17
CA ALA A 405 -18.16 -8.39 -5.90
C ALA A 405 -16.80 -8.05 -6.52
N ARG A 406 -15.86 -8.98 -6.47
CA ARG A 406 -14.54 -8.81 -7.09
C ARG A 406 -14.66 -8.60 -8.58
N SER A 407 -13.98 -7.57 -9.07
CA SER A 407 -13.86 -7.27 -10.50
C SER A 407 -12.98 -8.29 -11.23
N THR A 408 -13.07 -8.29 -12.53
CA THR A 408 -12.18 -9.06 -13.42
C THR A 408 -11.51 -8.13 -14.41
N ASP A 409 -10.35 -8.50 -14.84
CA ASP A 409 -9.58 -7.82 -15.86
C ASP A 409 -9.13 -8.80 -16.94
N ALA A 410 -8.76 -8.27 -18.11
CA ALA A 410 -8.26 -9.09 -19.21
C ALA A 410 -6.77 -9.39 -19.08
N GLN A 411 -6.01 -8.49 -18.46
CA GLN A 411 -4.58 -8.55 -18.27
C GLN A 411 -4.24 -8.97 -16.83
N SER A 412 -4.75 -8.25 -15.83
CA SER A 412 -4.43 -8.49 -14.42
C SER A 412 -5.24 -9.65 -13.82
N PRO A 413 -4.63 -10.54 -13.05
CA PRO A 413 -5.34 -11.56 -12.29
C PRO A 413 -6.35 -10.97 -11.30
N GLN A 414 -7.46 -11.66 -11.08
CA GLN A 414 -8.53 -11.14 -10.22
C GLN A 414 -8.06 -10.81 -8.79
N ASN A 415 -7.11 -11.56 -8.24
CA ASN A 415 -6.63 -11.35 -6.87
C ASN A 415 -5.69 -10.15 -6.75
N SER A 416 -5.02 -9.75 -7.83
CA SER A 416 -4.11 -8.59 -7.84
C SER A 416 -4.82 -7.26 -8.06
N ILE A 417 -6.11 -7.27 -8.42
CA ILE A 417 -6.91 -6.05 -8.58
C ILE A 417 -7.09 -5.38 -7.21
N THR A 418 -6.78 -4.10 -7.14
CA THR A 418 -7.02 -3.28 -5.97
C THR A 418 -8.30 -2.46 -6.12
N TYR A 419 -8.83 -1.95 -5.01
CA TYR A 419 -10.08 -1.22 -5.01
C TYR A 419 -9.94 0.15 -4.39
N ASN A 420 -10.73 1.05 -4.93
CA ASN A 420 -10.75 2.45 -4.54
C ASN A 420 -12.18 2.87 -4.22
N VAL A 421 -12.37 3.42 -3.05
CA VAL A 421 -13.69 3.83 -2.56
C VAL A 421 -13.74 5.35 -2.49
N MET A 422 -14.82 5.92 -2.99
CA MET A 422 -15.24 7.29 -2.68
C MET A 422 -16.45 7.26 -1.77
N MET A 423 -16.51 8.14 -0.79
CA MET A 423 -17.67 8.25 0.11
C MET A 423 -17.91 9.69 0.55
N GLY A 424 -19.19 10.00 0.72
CA GLY A 424 -19.62 11.28 1.27
C GLY A 424 -20.97 11.23 1.96
N ASN A 425 -21.35 12.31 2.60
CA ASN A 425 -22.62 12.45 3.32
C ASN A 425 -23.76 13.02 2.46
N ASN A 426 -23.53 13.20 1.17
CA ASN A 426 -24.52 13.57 0.16
C ASN A 426 -24.29 12.75 -1.11
N PRO A 427 -25.31 12.51 -1.95
CA PRO A 427 -25.13 11.80 -3.21
C PRO A 427 -24.03 12.42 -4.07
N GLY A 428 -23.06 11.59 -4.49
CA GLY A 428 -21.93 11.98 -5.34
C GLY A 428 -20.84 12.81 -4.66
N SER A 429 -20.93 13.07 -3.36
CA SER A 429 -19.87 13.79 -2.64
C SER A 429 -18.73 12.85 -2.20
N ILE A 430 -17.56 13.44 -1.96
CA ILE A 430 -16.33 12.75 -1.56
C ILE A 430 -15.80 13.25 -0.21
N ASN A 431 -16.62 13.97 0.54
CA ASN A 431 -16.21 14.68 1.76
C ASN A 431 -16.05 13.78 2.99
N VAL A 432 -16.00 12.47 2.82
CA VAL A 432 -15.65 11.46 3.84
C VAL A 432 -14.47 10.64 3.37
N ILE A 433 -14.45 10.19 2.12
CA ILE A 433 -13.30 9.54 1.50
C ILE A 433 -13.11 10.08 0.10
N SER A 434 -11.94 10.63 -0.15
CA SER A 434 -11.49 11.00 -1.50
C SER A 434 -10.83 9.81 -2.20
N PRO A 435 -11.24 9.52 -3.44
CA PRO A 435 -10.70 8.37 -4.16
C PRO A 435 -9.37 8.66 -4.87
N MET A 436 -8.84 9.89 -4.84
CA MET A 436 -7.72 10.31 -5.71
C MET A 436 -7.95 9.90 -7.18
N SER A 437 -9.18 10.07 -7.64
CA SER A 437 -9.66 9.76 -9.00
C SER A 437 -10.80 10.70 -9.38
N ASP A 438 -10.92 11.00 -10.66
CA ASP A 438 -12.08 11.71 -11.19
C ASP A 438 -13.36 10.88 -11.01
N ALA A 439 -14.28 11.38 -10.23
CA ALA A 439 -15.51 10.66 -9.86
C ALA A 439 -16.47 10.39 -11.03
N GLN A 440 -16.29 11.04 -12.19
CA GLN A 440 -17.15 10.89 -13.37
C GLN A 440 -16.54 9.97 -14.41
N THR A 441 -15.23 10.11 -14.66
CA THR A 441 -14.53 9.34 -15.68
C THR A 441 -13.86 8.08 -15.13
N GLY A 442 -13.54 8.07 -13.83
CA GLY A 442 -12.74 7.03 -13.19
C GLY A 442 -11.24 7.22 -13.39
N LYS A 443 -10.79 8.30 -14.04
CA LYS A 443 -9.38 8.54 -14.26
C LYS A 443 -8.64 8.74 -12.95
N ARG A 444 -7.52 8.06 -12.78
CA ARG A 444 -6.69 8.12 -11.58
C ARG A 444 -5.89 9.42 -11.53
N HIS A 445 -5.85 10.07 -10.36
CA HIS A 445 -4.99 11.23 -10.09
C HIS A 445 -3.61 10.81 -9.57
N THR A 446 -3.34 9.52 -9.44
CA THR A 446 -2.06 8.99 -8.93
C THR A 446 -1.80 7.61 -9.50
N SER A 447 -0.53 7.29 -9.74
CA SER A 447 -0.07 5.94 -10.11
C SER A 447 0.20 5.13 -8.84
N SER A 448 -0.86 4.70 -8.16
CA SER A 448 -0.79 3.92 -6.94
C SER A 448 -2.00 2.99 -6.80
N THR A 449 -1.93 2.05 -5.90
CA THR A 449 -3.04 1.16 -5.55
C THR A 449 -4.24 1.92 -4.98
N GLY A 450 -5.40 1.29 -4.92
CA GLY A 450 -6.61 1.88 -4.34
C GLY A 450 -6.57 1.95 -2.82
N ASN A 451 -7.38 2.84 -2.23
CA ASN A 451 -7.45 3.07 -0.79
C ASN A 451 -8.04 1.91 0.02
N ALA A 452 -8.69 0.94 -0.62
CA ALA A 452 -9.15 -0.31 -0.02
C ALA A 452 -8.17 -1.49 -0.24
N GLY A 453 -7.02 -1.26 -0.89
CA GLY A 453 -6.07 -2.31 -1.25
C GLY A 453 -6.73 -3.42 -2.05
N GLN A 454 -6.36 -4.67 -1.82
CA GLN A 454 -6.92 -5.86 -2.51
C GLN A 454 -8.21 -6.38 -1.86
N ASN A 455 -8.67 -5.76 -0.78
CA ASN A 455 -9.89 -6.15 -0.11
C ASN A 455 -11.12 -5.86 -0.98
N ASP A 456 -12.09 -6.76 -0.96
CA ASP A 456 -13.42 -6.56 -1.55
C ASP A 456 -14.42 -5.99 -0.53
N PHE A 457 -13.90 -5.36 0.52
CA PHE A 457 -14.66 -4.66 1.56
C PHE A 457 -13.85 -3.52 2.17
N LEU A 458 -14.57 -2.60 2.85
CA LEU A 458 -13.99 -1.56 3.69
C LEU A 458 -14.77 -1.46 5.00
N VAL A 459 -14.03 -1.26 6.09
CA VAL A 459 -14.57 -1.15 7.43
C VAL A 459 -14.52 0.30 7.87
N PHE A 460 -15.60 0.79 8.46
CA PHE A 460 -15.68 2.13 9.05
C PHE A 460 -15.97 2.05 10.53
N ARG A 461 -15.38 2.95 11.29
CA ARG A 461 -15.54 3.07 12.73
C ARG A 461 -15.80 4.51 13.10
N ASN A 462 -16.51 4.72 14.22
CA ASN A 462 -16.79 6.04 14.77
C ASN A 462 -17.53 7.00 13.84
N LEU A 463 -18.25 6.46 12.85
CA LEU A 463 -19.04 7.26 11.91
C LEU A 463 -20.08 8.09 12.67
N GLN A 464 -20.20 9.36 12.30
CA GLN A 464 -21.24 10.23 12.84
C GLN A 464 -22.62 9.80 12.34
N PRO A 465 -23.69 10.04 13.12
CA PRO A 465 -25.03 9.79 12.65
C PRO A 465 -25.36 10.59 11.38
N GLY A 466 -25.85 9.90 10.36
CA GLY A 466 -26.15 10.53 9.06
C GLY A 466 -26.33 9.51 7.94
N ASP A 467 -26.63 10.01 6.77
CA ASP A 467 -26.68 9.24 5.54
C ASP A 467 -25.32 9.30 4.85
N TYR A 468 -24.88 8.16 4.32
CA TYR A 468 -23.62 8.00 3.60
C TYR A 468 -23.89 7.41 2.22
N TYR A 469 -23.16 7.90 1.24
CA TYR A 469 -23.23 7.50 -0.17
C TYR A 469 -21.84 7.13 -0.64
N PHE A 470 -21.68 6.01 -1.32
CA PHE A 470 -20.38 5.54 -1.75
C PHE A 470 -20.42 4.91 -3.14
N ARG A 471 -19.28 4.92 -3.80
CA ARG A 471 -19.02 4.18 -5.05
C ARG A 471 -17.65 3.53 -4.95
N VAL A 472 -17.47 2.48 -5.75
CA VAL A 472 -16.24 1.68 -5.77
C VAL A 472 -15.69 1.63 -7.17
N GLN A 473 -14.39 1.73 -7.30
CA GLN A 473 -13.61 1.60 -8.52
C GLN A 473 -12.64 0.41 -8.37
N ALA A 474 -12.40 -0.36 -9.41
CA ALA A 474 -11.33 -1.35 -9.47
C ALA A 474 -10.12 -0.75 -10.18
N ILE A 475 -8.92 -1.15 -9.78
CA ILE A 475 -7.64 -0.68 -10.31
C ILE A 475 -6.75 -1.89 -10.59
N ASP A 476 -6.19 -1.96 -11.80
CA ASP A 476 -5.27 -3.00 -12.21
C ASP A 476 -3.81 -2.74 -11.79
N GLN A 477 -2.90 -3.62 -12.18
CA GLN A 477 -1.47 -3.52 -11.86
C GLN A 477 -0.71 -2.49 -12.71
N ALA A 478 -1.32 -1.98 -13.77
CA ALA A 478 -0.84 -0.82 -14.54
C ALA A 478 -1.43 0.51 -14.02
N TYR A 479 -2.10 0.49 -12.86
CA TYR A 479 -2.75 1.63 -12.20
C TYR A 479 -3.92 2.24 -12.97
N GLU A 480 -4.48 1.54 -13.97
CA GLU A 480 -5.68 1.97 -14.66
C GLU A 480 -6.94 1.69 -13.83
N GLY A 481 -7.80 2.70 -13.74
CA GLY A 481 -9.05 2.63 -13.00
C GLY A 481 -10.25 2.31 -13.87
N SER A 482 -11.12 1.40 -13.43
CA SER A 482 -12.45 1.25 -14.03
C SER A 482 -13.28 2.53 -13.82
N ALA A 483 -14.41 2.65 -14.50
CA ALA A 483 -15.44 3.59 -14.04
C ALA A 483 -15.91 3.21 -12.63
N PHE A 484 -16.43 4.19 -11.88
CA PHE A 484 -17.03 3.91 -10.58
C PHE A 484 -18.33 3.11 -10.69
N SER A 485 -18.62 2.29 -9.69
CA SER A 485 -19.87 1.53 -9.55
C SER A 485 -21.11 2.43 -9.52
N GLN A 486 -22.29 1.83 -9.60
CA GLN A 486 -23.52 2.50 -9.17
C GLN A 486 -23.37 2.94 -7.70
N GLU A 487 -24.06 4.03 -7.33
CA GLU A 487 -23.99 4.57 -5.99
C GLU A 487 -24.73 3.66 -5.00
N GLY A 488 -24.03 3.20 -3.96
CA GLY A 488 -24.59 2.58 -2.77
C GLY A 488 -24.84 3.61 -1.68
N SER A 489 -25.68 3.26 -0.70
CA SER A 489 -25.92 4.14 0.45
C SER A 489 -26.26 3.35 1.70
N PHE A 490 -25.99 3.95 2.86
CA PHE A 490 -26.42 3.46 4.16
C PHE A 490 -26.66 4.61 5.14
N THR A 491 -27.36 4.32 6.24
CA THR A 491 -27.65 5.31 7.28
C THR A 491 -27.08 4.85 8.62
N VAL A 492 -26.29 5.70 9.25
CA VAL A 492 -25.84 5.56 10.64
C VAL A 492 -26.86 6.25 11.54
N LEU A 493 -27.52 5.50 12.40
CA LEU A 493 -28.52 6.03 13.33
C LEU A 493 -27.85 6.59 14.58
N GLY A 494 -28.20 7.80 15.00
CA GLY A 494 -27.76 8.36 16.26
C GLY A 494 -28.22 7.49 17.43
N THR A 495 -27.28 7.00 18.20
CA THR A 495 -27.60 6.23 19.41
C THR A 495 -27.57 7.16 20.63
N ASP A 496 -28.72 7.41 21.24
CA ASP A 496 -28.81 7.94 22.61
C ASP A 496 -28.38 6.89 23.67
N VAL A 497 -27.70 5.83 23.24
CA VAL A 497 -27.28 4.73 24.13
C VAL A 497 -25.78 4.89 24.40
N LYS A 498 -25.46 5.18 25.65
CA LYS A 498 -24.10 5.11 26.18
C LYS A 498 -23.47 3.76 25.79
N THR A 499 -22.48 3.79 24.92
CA THR A 499 -21.69 2.63 24.53
C THR A 499 -20.96 2.11 25.76
N ASN A 500 -21.39 0.96 26.24
CA ASN A 500 -20.57 0.14 27.12
C ASN A 500 -19.50 -0.53 26.27
N GLU A 501 -18.26 -0.48 26.76
CA GLU A 501 -17.03 -1.10 26.26
C GLU A 501 -17.20 -2.19 25.20
N HIS A 502 -16.48 -2.08 24.07
CA HIS A 502 -16.41 -3.07 23.00
C HIS A 502 -16.05 -4.44 23.55
N ARG A 503 -17.04 -5.28 23.76
CA ARG A 503 -16.81 -6.68 24.08
C ARG A 503 -16.77 -7.47 22.78
N LYS A 504 -15.58 -7.91 22.39
CA LYS A 504 -15.42 -8.93 21.31
C LYS A 504 -16.13 -10.21 21.73
N ILE A 505 -16.63 -10.97 20.75
CA ILE A 505 -17.06 -12.36 21.00
C ILE A 505 -15.80 -13.12 21.38
N ASP A 506 -15.76 -13.64 22.58
CA ASP A 506 -14.70 -14.54 23.02
C ASP A 506 -15.03 -15.95 22.53
N PHE A 507 -14.21 -16.50 21.64
CA PHE A 507 -14.44 -17.84 21.08
C PHE A 507 -13.12 -18.55 20.75
N ASN A 508 -13.21 -19.89 20.67
CA ASN A 508 -12.11 -20.73 20.19
C ASN A 508 -12.61 -21.59 19.02
N VAL A 509 -11.80 -21.72 17.98
CA VAL A 509 -12.04 -22.67 16.88
C VAL A 509 -11.27 -23.95 17.19
N LEU A 510 -11.97 -25.05 17.38
CA LEU A 510 -11.41 -26.37 17.67
C LEU A 510 -11.85 -27.37 16.60
N GLY A 511 -11.05 -27.56 15.57
CA GLY A 511 -11.40 -28.44 14.44
C GLY A 511 -12.67 -27.96 13.73
N ASP A 512 -13.71 -28.80 13.75
CA ASP A 512 -15.00 -28.53 13.13
C ASP A 512 -16.02 -27.83 14.04
N ARG A 513 -15.57 -27.10 15.06
CA ARG A 513 -16.46 -26.47 16.05
C ARG A 513 -15.95 -25.11 16.46
N ILE A 514 -16.88 -24.20 16.69
CA ILE A 514 -16.66 -22.92 17.37
C ILE A 514 -17.22 -23.04 18.77
N ILE A 515 -16.42 -22.75 19.77
CA ILE A 515 -16.85 -22.71 21.18
C ILE A 515 -16.84 -21.25 21.59
N LEU A 516 -18.02 -20.75 21.95
CA LEU A 516 -18.21 -19.37 22.42
C LEU A 516 -18.02 -19.32 23.93
N ASN A 517 -17.24 -18.33 24.39
CA ASN A 517 -16.99 -18.09 25.80
C ASN A 517 -17.78 -16.85 26.26
N ASN A 518 -17.94 -16.70 27.57
CA ASN A 518 -18.52 -15.50 28.20
C ASN A 518 -19.86 -15.03 27.60
N LEU A 519 -20.72 -15.97 27.18
CA LEU A 519 -22.04 -15.65 26.62
C LEU A 519 -22.93 -14.98 27.67
N PRO A 520 -23.83 -14.09 27.24
CA PRO A 520 -24.86 -13.52 28.11
C PRO A 520 -25.77 -14.60 28.70
N GLU A 521 -26.35 -14.36 29.89
CA GLU A 521 -27.27 -15.30 30.54
C GLU A 521 -28.53 -15.58 29.70
N LYS A 522 -28.96 -14.57 28.91
CA LYS A 522 -30.12 -14.70 28.02
C LYS A 522 -29.73 -15.29 26.66
N PRO A 523 -30.60 -16.11 26.07
CA PRO A 523 -30.37 -16.62 24.73
C PRO A 523 -30.18 -15.49 23.72
N SER A 524 -29.11 -15.56 22.90
CA SER A 524 -28.72 -14.56 21.91
C SER A 524 -28.74 -15.19 20.52
N LYS A 525 -28.98 -14.38 19.49
CA LYS A 525 -28.85 -14.83 18.11
C LYS A 525 -27.40 -14.68 17.64
N LEU A 526 -26.83 -15.77 17.12
CA LEU A 526 -25.56 -15.77 16.44
C LEU A 526 -25.76 -16.06 14.96
N SER A 527 -25.28 -15.18 14.12
CA SER A 527 -25.24 -15.38 12.67
C SER A 527 -23.80 -15.65 12.22
N ILE A 528 -23.62 -16.59 11.29
CA ILE A 528 -22.36 -16.82 10.57
C ILE A 528 -22.57 -16.27 9.17
N VAL A 529 -21.72 -15.35 8.79
CA VAL A 529 -21.76 -14.65 7.50
C VAL A 529 -20.44 -14.93 6.78
N SER A 530 -20.46 -15.20 5.49
CA SER A 530 -19.24 -15.30 4.67
C SER A 530 -18.63 -13.92 4.45
N ALA A 531 -17.37 -13.86 4.02
CA ALA A 531 -16.68 -12.61 3.77
C ALA A 531 -17.41 -11.69 2.76
N ASP A 532 -18.14 -12.28 1.81
CA ASP A 532 -19.01 -11.60 0.85
C ASP A 532 -20.38 -11.17 1.43
N GLY A 533 -20.54 -11.16 2.75
CA GLY A 533 -21.75 -10.69 3.44
C GLY A 533 -22.95 -11.64 3.38
N LYS A 534 -22.81 -12.81 2.78
CA LYS A 534 -23.93 -13.75 2.66
C LYS A 534 -24.17 -14.48 3.98
N LEU A 535 -25.41 -14.44 4.49
CA LEU A 535 -25.80 -15.22 5.66
C LEU A 535 -25.70 -16.72 5.36
N ILE A 536 -24.83 -17.42 6.08
CA ILE A 536 -24.61 -18.87 5.95
C ILE A 536 -25.49 -19.65 6.92
N SER A 537 -25.55 -19.23 8.18
CA SER A 537 -26.39 -19.86 9.18
C SER A 537 -26.72 -18.94 10.35
N GLU A 538 -27.87 -19.21 11.00
CA GLU A 538 -28.25 -18.57 12.27
C GLU A 538 -28.38 -19.61 13.36
N HIS A 539 -27.94 -19.29 14.57
CA HIS A 539 -27.99 -20.15 15.75
C HIS A 539 -28.53 -19.36 16.94
N THR A 540 -29.25 -20.00 17.81
CA THR A 540 -29.54 -19.45 19.13
C THR A 540 -28.52 -20.00 20.09
N VAL A 541 -27.73 -19.12 20.70
CA VAL A 541 -26.66 -19.49 21.64
C VAL A 541 -26.98 -18.98 23.04
N SER A 542 -26.52 -19.71 24.05
CA SER A 542 -26.69 -19.38 25.46
C SER A 542 -25.55 -20.00 26.28
N VAL A 543 -25.45 -19.69 27.56
CA VAL A 543 -24.44 -20.30 28.45
C VAL A 543 -24.51 -21.84 28.43
N SER A 544 -25.70 -22.43 28.24
CA SER A 544 -25.88 -23.86 28.13
C SER A 544 -25.73 -24.42 26.71
N ASN A 545 -25.65 -23.57 25.69
CA ASN A 545 -25.49 -23.93 24.27
C ASN A 545 -24.52 -22.97 23.59
N SER A 546 -23.25 -23.19 23.83
CA SER A 546 -22.15 -22.32 23.39
C SER A 546 -21.30 -22.95 22.27
N GLU A 547 -21.71 -24.08 21.72
CA GLU A 547 -20.95 -24.83 20.72
C GLU A 547 -21.69 -24.86 19.37
N ILE A 548 -20.98 -24.58 18.28
CA ILE A 548 -21.50 -24.55 16.91
C ILE A 548 -20.63 -25.41 16.01
N GLY A 549 -21.26 -26.35 15.31
CA GLY A 549 -20.56 -27.17 14.31
C GLY A 549 -20.30 -26.40 13.01
N THR A 550 -19.08 -26.49 12.51
CA THR A 550 -18.64 -25.86 11.27
C THR A 550 -18.37 -26.85 10.13
N GLN A 551 -18.81 -28.12 10.25
CA GLN A 551 -18.55 -29.18 9.25
C GLN A 551 -19.12 -28.84 7.85
N LYS A 552 -20.13 -27.97 7.79
CA LYS A 552 -20.79 -27.56 6.54
C LYS A 552 -20.19 -26.33 5.92
N LEU A 553 -19.28 -25.67 6.61
CA LEU A 553 -18.57 -24.49 6.06
C LEU A 553 -17.46 -24.99 5.14
N LEU A 554 -17.33 -24.34 3.99
CA LEU A 554 -16.17 -24.51 3.10
C LEU A 554 -14.95 -23.80 3.72
N PRO A 555 -13.71 -24.14 3.34
CA PRO A 555 -12.56 -23.33 3.71
C PRO A 555 -12.77 -21.86 3.28
N GLY A 556 -12.53 -20.93 4.17
CA GLY A 556 -12.76 -19.51 3.90
C GLY A 556 -12.88 -18.67 5.16
N ILE A 557 -13.01 -17.36 4.95
CA ILE A 557 -13.18 -16.37 6.01
C ILE A 557 -14.67 -16.22 6.32
N TYR A 558 -14.99 -16.15 7.60
CA TYR A 558 -16.35 -15.98 8.10
C TYR A 558 -16.38 -14.99 9.24
N ILE A 559 -17.49 -14.28 9.35
CA ILE A 559 -17.76 -13.33 10.43
C ILE A 559 -18.86 -13.90 11.32
N LEU A 560 -18.62 -13.89 12.62
CA LEU A 560 -19.59 -14.23 13.66
C LEU A 560 -20.27 -12.94 14.12
N HIS A 561 -21.58 -12.86 14.06
CA HIS A 561 -22.39 -11.78 14.61
C HIS A 561 -23.25 -12.29 15.74
N LEU A 562 -23.01 -11.82 16.96
CA LEU A 562 -23.82 -12.16 18.13
C LEU A 562 -24.71 -10.96 18.49
N ASN A 563 -26.02 -11.13 18.37
CA ASN A 563 -27.00 -10.11 18.78
C ASN A 563 -27.64 -10.53 20.10
N SER A 564 -27.42 -9.74 21.14
CA SER A 564 -27.97 -9.94 22.48
C SER A 564 -28.50 -8.62 23.02
N GLU A 565 -29.82 -8.52 23.22
CA GLU A 565 -30.53 -7.36 23.82
C GLU A 565 -30.22 -5.99 23.15
N GLY A 566 -29.98 -6.01 21.83
CA GLY A 566 -29.62 -4.79 21.08
C GLY A 566 -28.12 -4.47 21.10
N LEU A 567 -27.29 -5.33 21.72
CA LEU A 567 -25.84 -5.31 21.60
C LEU A 567 -25.44 -6.29 20.51
N LEU A 568 -24.75 -5.79 19.49
CA LEU A 568 -24.16 -6.63 18.44
C LEU A 568 -22.66 -6.73 18.66
N LEU A 569 -22.16 -7.95 18.75
CA LEU A 569 -20.74 -8.26 18.82
C LEU A 569 -20.35 -8.98 17.54
N SER A 570 -19.18 -8.65 17.00
CA SER A 570 -18.67 -9.28 15.79
C SER A 570 -17.24 -9.79 16.00
N SER A 571 -16.92 -10.91 15.37
CA SER A 571 -15.54 -11.45 15.36
C SER A 571 -15.34 -12.31 14.11
N LYS A 572 -14.15 -12.22 13.52
CA LYS A 572 -13.73 -12.97 12.32
C LYS A 572 -13.16 -14.35 12.72
N PHE A 573 -13.38 -15.38 11.92
CA PHE A 573 -12.66 -16.64 12.02
C PHE A 573 -12.40 -17.25 10.65
N VAL A 574 -11.37 -18.06 10.56
CA VAL A 574 -11.01 -18.82 9.36
C VAL A 574 -11.38 -20.28 9.55
N LYS A 575 -12.03 -20.87 8.53
CA LYS A 575 -12.35 -22.29 8.47
C LYS A 575 -11.33 -23.04 7.63
#